data_96df88997597e78bf9f6c38397b6d129
#
_entry.id   96df88997597e78bf9f6c38397b6d129
#
_cell.length_a   1.000
_cell.length_b   1.000
_cell.length_c   1.000
_cell.angle_alpha   90.00
_cell.angle_beta   90.00
_cell.angle_gamma   90.00
#
_symmetry.space_group_name_H-M   'P 1'
#
loop_
_entity.id
_entity.type
_entity.pdbx_description
1 polymer ?
#
loop_
_entity_poly.entity_id
_entity_poly.type
_entity_poly.pdbx_seq_one_letter_code
_entity_poly.pdbx_strand_id
1 'polypeptide(L)'
;LLSLTPQLSAVRGKAYEAEDAIVIRKDFKEKDLSIEITIKKELTETEGFIRLSALKLSNEYFLSGMDIFLSGKNIQQYGRTNEHGIVEFSGIKKGRYDIKVAEEKVALITIR
;
A
#
# COMPACT_ATOMS: atom_id res chain seq x y z
N LEU A 1 1.10 3.61 -13.49
CA LEU A 1 1.00 3.26 -12.87
C LEU A 1 0.15 3.66 -12.08
N LEU A 2 0.13 3.87 -11.64
CA LEU A 2 -0.60 4.19 -10.89
C LEU A 2 -1.13 5.38 -11.06
N SER A 3 -2.17 5.46 -11.26
CA SER A 3 -2.77 6.57 -11.44
C SER A 3 -2.57 7.51 -10.43
N LEU A 4 -2.14 7.13 -9.37
CA LEU A 4 -1.97 7.99 -8.40
C LEU A 4 -0.81 8.66 -8.32
N THR A 5 0.03 8.30 -9.04
CA THR A 5 1.22 8.83 -8.98
C THR A 5 1.35 10.19 -8.85
N PRO A 6 0.61 10.89 -9.28
CA PRO A 6 0.86 12.19 -9.27
C PRO A 6 1.33 12.69 -8.04
N GLN A 7 0.79 12.50 -7.11
CA GLN A 7 1.22 13.07 -6.08
C GLN A 7 2.36 12.68 -5.52
N LEU A 8 2.73 11.78 -5.77
CA LEU A 8 3.77 11.38 -5.14
C LEU A 8 4.82 12.05 -5.38
N SER A 9 4.78 12.39 -6.16
CA SER A 9 5.86 12.86 -6.46
C SER A 9 6.33 13.63 -5.59
N ALA A 10 5.80 13.99 -5.19
CA ALA A 10 6.31 14.79 -4.47
C ALA A 10 7.08 14.26 -3.59
N VAL A 11 7.03 13.69 -3.40
CA VAL A 11 7.72 13.28 -2.59
C VAL A 11 8.83 13.08 -2.64
N ARG A 12 8.92 13.41 -2.96
CA ARG A 12 9.79 13.28 -3.00
C ARG A 12 10.65 13.17 -2.70
N GLY A 13 10.76 13.13 -2.68
CA GLY A 13 11.54 13.09 -2.46
C GLY A 13 12.26 12.66 -2.25
N LYS A 14 12.72 12.44 -2.10
CA LYS A 14 13.41 12.01 -2.02
C LYS A 14 13.81 11.26 -2.46
N ALA A 15 13.71 11.14 -2.79
CA ALA A 15 13.92 10.56 -3.34
C ALA A 15 14.56 9.71 -3.77
N TYR A 16 15.38 9.38 -3.77
CA TYR A 16 16.23 8.64 -4.23
C TYR A 16 15.82 7.33 -4.23
N GLU A 17 15.56 6.90 -3.36
CA GLU A 17 15.15 5.69 -3.32
C GLU A 17 13.97 5.70 -4.01
N ALA A 18 13.56 6.73 -4.24
CA ALA A 18 12.40 6.81 -4.88
C ALA A 18 12.40 6.17 -6.17
N GLU A 19 13.45 5.98 -6.80
CA GLU A 19 13.40 5.40 -8.04
C GLU A 19 12.84 4.08 -8.02
N ASP A 20 12.88 3.39 -6.93
CA ASP A 20 12.36 2.06 -6.88
C ASP A 20 11.12 1.95 -6.04
N ALA A 21 10.58 3.03 -5.60
CA ALA A 21 9.44 2.99 -4.69
C ALA A 21 8.39 4.00 -5.10
N ILE A 22 7.14 3.62 -4.95
CA ILE A 22 6.02 4.50 -5.19
C ILE A 22 5.23 4.54 -3.91
N VAL A 23 4.92 5.74 -3.43
CA VAL A 23 4.20 5.91 -2.19
C VAL A 23 2.88 6.60 -2.49
N ILE A 24 1.79 6.02 -2.05
CA ILE A 24 0.46 6.52 -2.28
C ILE A 24 -0.22 6.69 -0.95
N ARG A 25 -0.82 7.84 -0.71
CA ARG A 25 -1.53 8.05 0.54
C ARG A 25 -2.97 8.41 0.23
N LYS A 26 -3.89 7.81 0.96
CA LYS A 26 -5.30 8.10 0.82
C LYS A 26 -5.92 8.32 2.19
N ASP A 27 -6.69 9.38 2.31
CA ASP A 27 -7.35 9.71 3.57
C ASP A 27 -8.85 9.52 3.36
N PHE A 28 -9.47 8.82 4.28
CA PHE A 28 -10.91 8.57 4.25
C PHE A 28 -11.50 9.27 5.47
N LYS A 29 -11.91 10.52 5.29
CA LYS A 29 -12.36 11.31 6.41
C LYS A 29 -13.56 10.74 7.12
N GLU A 30 -14.47 10.18 6.38
CA GLU A 30 -15.65 9.62 7.00
C GLU A 30 -15.36 8.47 7.91
N LYS A 31 -14.25 7.79 7.71
CA LYS A 31 -13.89 6.65 8.51
C LYS A 31 -12.74 6.95 9.44
N ASP A 32 -12.28 8.19 9.45
CA ASP A 32 -11.16 8.62 10.28
C ASP A 32 -9.95 7.72 10.01
N LEU A 33 -9.67 7.47 8.75
CA LEU A 33 -8.67 6.50 8.34
C LEU A 33 -7.70 7.11 7.35
N SER A 34 -6.42 6.86 7.51
CA SER A 34 -5.41 7.26 6.57
C SER A 34 -4.61 6.02 6.21
N ILE A 35 -4.48 5.75 4.93
CA ILE A 35 -3.75 4.57 4.43
C ILE A 35 -2.60 5.03 3.59
N GLU A 36 -1.41 4.50 3.86
CA GLU A 36 -0.26 4.79 3.03
C GLU A 36 0.24 3.48 2.45
N ILE A 37 0.41 3.41 1.16
CA ILE A 37 0.83 2.20 0.46
C ILE A 37 2.15 2.48 -0.20
N THR A 38 3.15 1.67 0.09
CA THR A 38 4.47 1.78 -0.51
C THR A 38 4.69 0.56 -1.38
N ILE A 39 5.04 0.78 -2.63
CA ILE A 39 5.27 -0.29 -3.59
C ILE A 39 6.71 -0.21 -4.05
N LYS A 40 7.46 -1.29 -3.92
CA LYS A 40 8.85 -1.31 -4.33
C LYS A 40 9.15 -2.56 -5.11
N LYS A 41 10.14 -2.53 -5.98
CA LYS A 41 10.61 -3.71 -6.61
C LYS A 41 11.64 -4.34 -5.71
N GLU A 42 11.68 -5.65 -5.68
CA GLU A 42 12.69 -6.30 -4.89
C GLU A 42 13.93 -6.46 -5.74
N LEU A 43 15.02 -6.85 -5.11
CA LEU A 43 16.26 -6.94 -5.81
C LEU A 43 16.24 -7.91 -6.97
N THR A 44 15.40 -8.93 -6.91
CA THR A 44 15.35 -9.88 -7.97
C THR A 44 14.71 -9.29 -9.20
N GLU A 45 13.99 -8.20 -9.04
CA GLU A 45 13.37 -7.57 -10.15
C GLU A 45 12.21 -8.26 -10.78
N THR A 46 11.89 -9.45 -10.41
CA THR A 46 10.73 -10.10 -10.97
C THR A 46 9.55 -10.03 -10.03
N GLU A 47 9.77 -9.57 -8.82
CA GLU A 47 8.72 -9.53 -7.83
C GLU A 47 8.72 -8.20 -7.13
N GLY A 48 7.64 -7.87 -6.52
CA GLY A 48 7.51 -6.61 -5.83
C GLY A 48 7.19 -6.80 -4.37
N PHE A 49 7.20 -5.70 -3.66
CA PHE A 49 6.96 -5.67 -2.23
C PHE A 49 5.96 -4.55 -1.99
N ILE A 50 4.95 -4.83 -1.20
CA ILE A 50 3.94 -3.84 -0.87
C ILE A 50 3.87 -3.72 0.63
N ARG A 51 3.97 -2.49 1.13
CA ARG A 51 3.80 -2.22 2.55
C ARG A 51 2.61 -1.29 2.69
N LEU A 52 1.73 -1.60 3.60
CA LEU A 52 0.59 -0.75 3.86
C LEU A 52 0.61 -0.35 5.32
N SER A 53 0.43 0.95 5.60
CA SER A 53 0.31 1.40 6.95
C SER A 53 -1.02 2.10 7.14
N ALA A 54 -1.63 1.91 8.29
CA ALA A 54 -2.94 2.45 8.58
C ALA A 54 -2.90 3.23 9.87
N LEU A 55 -3.47 4.43 9.83
CA LEU A 55 -3.52 5.30 10.99
C LEU A 55 -4.89 5.91 11.12
N LYS A 56 -5.22 6.36 12.32
CA LYS A 56 -6.39 7.17 12.50
C LYS A 56 -6.04 8.55 12.00
N LEU A 57 -6.91 9.14 11.21
CA LEU A 57 -6.63 10.43 10.63
C LEU A 57 -6.62 11.53 11.67
N SER A 58 -7.45 11.44 12.67
CA SER A 58 -7.62 12.53 13.62
C SER A 58 -6.44 12.66 14.57
N ASN A 59 -5.78 11.57 14.94
CA ASN A 59 -4.71 11.69 15.92
C ASN A 59 -3.48 10.91 15.52
N GLU A 60 -3.50 10.29 14.34
CA GLU A 60 -2.35 9.55 13.81
C GLU A 60 -1.94 8.35 14.65
N TYR A 61 -2.85 7.81 15.44
CA TYR A 61 -2.54 6.60 16.17
C TYR A 61 -2.56 5.42 15.21
N PHE A 62 -1.67 4.47 15.43
CA PHE A 62 -1.60 3.29 14.59
C PHE A 62 -2.86 2.44 14.74
N LEU A 63 -3.30 1.87 13.64
CA LEU A 63 -4.47 1.02 13.67
C LEU A 63 -4.02 -0.43 13.50
N SER A 64 -3.95 -1.16 14.60
CA SER A 64 -3.50 -2.54 14.55
C SER A 64 -4.70 -3.46 14.36
N GLY A 65 -4.45 -4.64 13.88
CA GLY A 65 -5.50 -5.63 13.75
C GLY A 65 -6.46 -5.42 12.61
N MET A 66 -6.10 -4.59 11.63
CA MET A 66 -6.98 -4.38 10.50
C MET A 66 -6.72 -5.42 9.45
N ASP A 67 -7.76 -5.97 8.88
CA ASP A 67 -7.65 -7.00 7.86
C ASP A 67 -7.40 -6.37 6.50
N ILE A 68 -6.36 -6.82 5.83
CA ILE A 68 -5.97 -6.29 4.54
C ILE A 68 -5.96 -7.43 3.54
N PHE A 69 -6.64 -7.25 2.42
CA PHE A 69 -6.65 -8.24 1.37
C PHE A 69 -6.05 -7.69 0.10
N LEU A 70 -5.18 -8.46 -0.52
CA LEU A 70 -4.57 -8.10 -1.76
C LEU A 70 -5.03 -9.11 -2.78
N SER A 71 -5.79 -8.70 -3.79
CA SER A 71 -6.37 -9.62 -4.75
C SER A 71 -5.92 -9.30 -6.16
N GLY A 72 -5.34 -10.25 -6.85
CA GLY A 72 -4.97 -10.11 -8.24
C GLY A 72 -5.64 -11.17 -9.06
N LYS A 73 -5.19 -11.32 -10.30
CA LYS A 73 -5.84 -12.23 -11.19
C LYS A 73 -5.78 -13.66 -10.73
N ASN A 74 -4.65 -14.13 -10.33
CA ASN A 74 -4.52 -15.50 -9.91
C ASN A 74 -4.00 -15.65 -8.51
N ILE A 75 -4.08 -14.59 -7.71
CA ILE A 75 -3.47 -14.65 -6.42
C ILE A 75 -4.24 -13.80 -5.46
N GLN A 76 -4.33 -14.25 -4.23
CA GLN A 76 -4.99 -13.49 -3.22
C GLN A 76 -4.17 -13.67 -1.95
N GLN A 77 -3.83 -12.60 -1.30
CA GLN A 77 -3.09 -12.64 -0.08
C GLN A 77 -3.80 -11.86 1.00
N TYR A 78 -3.62 -12.28 2.23
CA TYR A 78 -4.28 -11.68 3.35
C TYR A 78 -3.24 -11.35 4.39
N GLY A 79 -3.40 -10.23 5.06
CA GLY A 79 -2.56 -9.86 6.17
C GLY A 79 -3.33 -9.03 7.16
N ARG A 80 -2.75 -8.81 8.31
CA ARG A 80 -3.39 -8.03 9.34
C ARG A 80 -2.36 -7.06 9.86
N THR A 81 -2.73 -5.81 10.08
CA THR A 81 -1.76 -4.82 10.52
C THR A 81 -1.28 -5.17 11.93
N ASN A 82 -0.01 -4.91 12.17
CA ASN A 82 0.61 -5.22 13.44
C ASN A 82 0.42 -4.05 14.42
N GLU A 83 1.12 -4.07 15.53
CA GLU A 83 0.95 -3.04 16.53
C GLU A 83 1.38 -1.67 16.03
N HIS A 84 2.11 -1.58 14.96
CA HIS A 84 2.50 -0.31 14.39
C HIS A 84 1.61 0.04 13.20
N GLY A 85 0.54 -0.69 13.00
CA GLY A 85 -0.38 -0.42 11.91
C GLY A 85 0.15 -0.81 10.55
N ILE A 86 1.11 -1.72 10.48
CA ILE A 86 1.78 -2.06 9.24
C ILE A 86 1.56 -3.51 8.85
N VAL A 87 1.37 -3.75 7.56
CA VAL A 87 1.36 -5.10 7.03
C VAL A 87 2.18 -5.06 5.75
N GLU A 88 2.87 -6.15 5.44
CA GLU A 88 3.73 -6.23 4.29
C GLU A 88 3.45 -7.48 3.48
N PHE A 89 3.53 -7.35 2.17
CA PHE A 89 3.38 -8.48 1.27
C PHE A 89 4.60 -8.50 0.36
N SER A 90 5.29 -9.62 0.28
CA SER A 90 6.45 -9.71 -0.57
C SER A 90 6.23 -10.78 -1.62
N GLY A 91 7.11 -10.84 -2.60
CA GLY A 91 6.98 -11.82 -3.65
C GLY A 91 5.80 -11.57 -4.57
N ILE A 92 5.42 -10.32 -4.77
CA ILE A 92 4.26 -9.99 -5.56
C ILE A 92 4.65 -9.85 -7.01
N LYS A 93 4.05 -10.63 -7.88
CA LYS A 93 4.41 -10.62 -9.27
C LYS A 93 3.76 -9.46 -10.00
N LYS A 94 4.23 -9.19 -11.21
CA LYS A 94 3.68 -8.13 -11.98
C LYS A 94 2.19 -8.35 -12.18
N GLY A 95 1.45 -7.30 -12.23
CA GLY A 95 0.01 -7.39 -12.46
C GLY A 95 -0.75 -6.33 -11.74
N ARG A 96 -2.06 -6.41 -11.84
CA ARG A 96 -2.95 -5.46 -11.23
C ARG A 96 -3.56 -6.08 -10.00
N TYR A 97 -3.67 -5.30 -8.95
CA TYR A 97 -4.15 -5.80 -7.68
C TYR A 97 -5.09 -4.82 -7.03
N ASP A 98 -6.15 -5.35 -6.42
CA ASP A 98 -7.04 -4.55 -5.61
C ASP A 98 -6.60 -4.69 -4.17
N ILE A 99 -6.61 -3.61 -3.44
CA ILE A 99 -6.31 -3.64 -2.03
C ILE A 99 -7.57 -3.28 -1.27
N LYS A 100 -7.98 -4.16 -0.36
CA LYS A 100 -9.14 -3.92 0.47
C LYS A 100 -8.72 -3.83 1.91
N VAL A 101 -9.28 -2.87 2.62
CA VAL A 101 -9.04 -2.72 4.03
C VAL A 101 -10.37 -2.95 4.69
N ALA A 102 -10.46 -3.98 5.52
CA ALA A 102 -11.68 -4.36 6.20
C ALA A 102 -12.75 -4.64 5.20
N GLU A 103 -12.86 -4.90 4.22
CA GLU A 103 -13.88 -5.23 3.24
C GLU A 103 -14.16 -4.10 2.28
N GLU A 104 -13.42 -3.03 2.38
CA GLU A 104 -13.67 -1.93 1.50
C GLU A 104 -12.48 -1.71 0.58
N LYS A 105 -12.72 -1.61 -0.71
CA LYS A 105 -11.65 -1.43 -1.65
C LYS A 105 -11.07 -0.04 -1.49
N VAL A 106 -9.79 0.08 -1.26
CA VAL A 106 -9.16 1.37 -1.07
C VAL A 106 -8.22 1.74 -2.20
N ALA A 107 -7.75 0.80 -2.98
CA ALA A 107 -6.81 1.12 -4.05
C ALA A 107 -6.77 0.05 -5.11
N LEU A 108 -6.40 0.47 -6.32
CA LEU A 108 -6.09 -0.46 -7.40
C LEU A 108 -4.67 -0.10 -7.78
N ILE A 109 -3.77 -1.05 -7.73
CA ILE A 109 -2.37 -0.78 -8.04
C ILE A 109 -1.89 -1.68 -9.16
N THR A 110 -0.83 -1.26 -9.80
CA THR A 110 -0.22 -2.03 -10.87
C THR A 110 1.25 -2.19 -10.57
N ILE A 111 1.74 -3.41 -10.62
CA ILE A 111 3.16 -3.68 -10.47
C ILE A 111 3.69 -4.05 -11.83
N ARG A 112 4.66 -3.30 -12.31
CA ARG A 112 5.19 -3.49 -13.66
C ARG A 112 6.57 -4.04 -13.69
#